data_2a5bd222c5a4c2aab4d2d90f2602ea3c
#
_entry.id   2a5bd222c5a4c2aab4d2d90f2602ea3c
#
_cell.length_a   1.000
_cell.length_b   1.000
_cell.length_c   1.000
_cell.angle_alpha   90.00
_cell.angle_beta   90.00
_cell.angle_gamma   90.00
#
_symmetry.space_group_name_H-M   'P 1'
#
loop_
_entity.id
_entity.type
_entity.pdbx_description
1 polymer ?
#
loop_
_entity_poly.entity_id
_entity_poly.type
_entity_poly.pdbx_seq_one_letter_code
_entity_poly.pdbx_strand_id
1 'polypeptide(L)'
;IGRAYSKVQLHHHNGFWDNKNHRYIVFGGFGNRLYSNKFLVYNEGVDRWDTLQFKGDNITPRFFSSMTSSAQGNYLYIYGGVGNESGDQSIGHNYYNDLYGIDLERRIIKRYWSHPVEEKRVPSEQMILSEDGKYLYVIRYAEYIKTSSLQLYRISIEDGNMEALGDSIPFVSGSIISTVSLYYNPTLKEYYCVAQECNEQAKQVRATIYTLSAPPVSKAEMEYYVSGEKSIGWSKLILLFAVLCIAALSIWMFGFRKRRKTQKEVVQSRPVTFSSGGHSATAPMNSLLTSETKIRTNDKKEANRIYIYGMFTVYNRDGRDVTHLFSKKLKYIFLYILLNSIKEGEGVSSSSLNEIFWPDKEEDKAKNLKGVTISNLRKTLLELDGIR
;
A
#
# COMPACT_ATOMS: atom_id res chain seq x y z
N ILE A 1 8.59 -30.67 -0.08
CA ILE A 1 7.60 -30.85 -1.16
C ILE A 1 7.21 -32.31 -1.13
N GLY A 2 5.93 -32.62 -0.90
CA GLY A 2 5.42 -33.97 -0.82
C GLY A 2 5.60 -34.75 -2.13
N ARG A 3 5.63 -36.07 -2.05
CA ARG A 3 5.71 -36.96 -3.21
C ARG A 3 4.35 -37.17 -3.87
N ALA A 4 3.26 -36.94 -3.13
CA ALA A 4 1.92 -37.07 -3.66
C ALA A 4 1.58 -35.87 -4.56
N TYR A 5 0.94 -36.13 -5.69
CA TYR A 5 0.43 -35.11 -6.59
C TYR A 5 -1.07 -35.38 -6.89
N SER A 6 -1.81 -34.30 -7.14
CA SER A 6 -3.17 -34.43 -7.65
C SER A 6 -3.13 -34.83 -9.13
N LYS A 7 -3.92 -35.82 -9.53
CA LYS A 7 -4.09 -36.17 -10.95
C LYS A 7 -4.84 -35.09 -11.75
N VAL A 8 -5.49 -34.16 -11.05
CA VAL A 8 -6.23 -33.07 -11.66
C VAL A 8 -5.39 -31.80 -11.56
N GLN A 9 -4.93 -31.32 -12.69
CA GLN A 9 -4.25 -30.04 -12.77
C GLN A 9 -5.31 -28.91 -12.72
N LEU A 10 -5.26 -28.09 -11.69
CA LEU A 10 -6.20 -27.01 -11.48
C LEU A 10 -5.49 -25.66 -11.58
N HIS A 11 -5.96 -24.80 -12.50
CA HIS A 11 -5.52 -23.41 -12.64
C HIS A 11 -6.52 -22.50 -11.94
N HIS A 12 -6.06 -21.36 -11.44
CA HIS A 12 -6.89 -20.35 -10.74
C HIS A 12 -7.80 -20.95 -9.66
N HIS A 13 -7.25 -21.90 -8.92
CA HIS A 13 -7.87 -22.40 -7.71
C HIS A 13 -7.55 -21.48 -6.52
N ASN A 14 -8.34 -21.56 -5.47
CA ASN A 14 -8.00 -20.93 -4.19
C ASN A 14 -7.22 -21.91 -3.32
N GLY A 15 -6.28 -21.36 -2.53
CA GLY A 15 -5.48 -22.13 -1.60
C GLY A 15 -5.55 -21.59 -0.18
N PHE A 16 -5.62 -22.48 0.82
CA PHE A 16 -5.65 -22.12 2.23
C PHE A 16 -4.83 -23.11 3.06
N TRP A 17 -3.99 -22.59 3.95
CA TRP A 17 -3.27 -23.40 4.93
C TRP A 17 -4.04 -23.46 6.25
N ASP A 18 -4.59 -24.64 6.58
CA ASP A 18 -5.26 -24.93 7.84
C ASP A 18 -4.21 -25.27 8.92
N ASN A 19 -3.79 -24.23 9.66
CA ASN A 19 -2.77 -24.36 10.71
C ASN A 19 -3.18 -25.34 11.82
N LYS A 20 -4.47 -25.41 12.15
CA LYS A 20 -4.98 -26.25 13.23
C LYS A 20 -4.80 -27.75 12.93
N ASN A 21 -5.00 -28.12 11.67
CA ASN A 21 -4.98 -29.52 11.24
C ASN A 21 -3.74 -29.87 10.39
N HIS A 22 -2.75 -28.96 10.25
CA HIS A 22 -1.53 -29.14 9.47
C HIS A 22 -1.80 -29.67 8.05
N ARG A 23 -2.69 -28.99 7.32
CA ARG A 23 -3.10 -29.43 5.98
C ARG A 23 -3.32 -28.24 5.04
N TYR A 24 -3.07 -28.45 3.76
CA TYR A 24 -3.33 -27.47 2.72
C TYR A 24 -4.63 -27.82 2.00
N ILE A 25 -5.55 -26.84 1.91
CA ILE A 25 -6.86 -26.98 1.28
C ILE A 25 -6.85 -26.22 -0.04
N VAL A 26 -7.31 -26.83 -1.10
CA VAL A 26 -7.49 -26.25 -2.43
C VAL A 26 -8.97 -26.32 -2.80
N PHE A 27 -9.52 -25.21 -3.28
CA PHE A 27 -10.89 -25.15 -3.76
C PHE A 27 -10.97 -24.69 -5.21
N GLY A 28 -11.84 -25.33 -5.99
CA GLY A 28 -12.23 -24.88 -7.32
C GLY A 28 -11.10 -25.03 -8.35
N GLY A 29 -11.06 -24.08 -9.28
CA GLY A 29 -10.09 -24.09 -10.37
C GLY A 29 -10.59 -24.82 -11.62
N PHE A 30 -9.79 -24.73 -12.69
CA PHE A 30 -10.10 -25.41 -13.93
C PHE A 30 -8.91 -26.21 -14.46
N GLY A 31 -9.18 -27.27 -15.21
CA GLY A 31 -8.19 -28.11 -15.85
C GLY A 31 -8.84 -29.30 -16.51
N ASN A 32 -8.18 -29.90 -17.51
CA ASN A 32 -8.70 -31.07 -18.22
C ASN A 32 -10.13 -30.90 -18.75
N ARG A 33 -10.46 -29.71 -19.25
CA ARG A 33 -11.79 -29.30 -19.75
C ARG A 33 -12.90 -29.27 -18.70
N LEU A 34 -12.55 -29.23 -17.42
CA LEU A 34 -13.52 -29.21 -16.31
C LEU A 34 -13.27 -28.01 -15.41
N TYR A 35 -14.36 -27.41 -14.94
CA TYR A 35 -14.38 -26.55 -13.76
C TYR A 35 -14.60 -27.42 -12.53
N SER A 36 -13.99 -27.07 -11.42
CA SER A 36 -14.09 -27.82 -10.17
C SER A 36 -14.85 -27.03 -9.09
N ASN A 37 -15.57 -27.75 -8.23
CA ASN A 37 -16.11 -27.25 -6.96
C ASN A 37 -15.64 -28.13 -5.78
N LYS A 38 -14.63 -28.95 -6.00
CA LYS A 38 -14.11 -29.83 -4.98
C LYS A 38 -13.17 -29.10 -4.04
N PHE A 39 -13.23 -29.49 -2.77
CA PHE A 39 -12.23 -29.16 -1.78
C PHE A 39 -11.22 -30.31 -1.71
N LEU A 40 -10.07 -30.12 -2.30
CA LEU A 40 -8.97 -31.07 -2.19
C LEU A 40 -8.13 -30.69 -0.97
N VAL A 41 -7.65 -31.69 -0.23
CA VAL A 41 -6.81 -31.46 0.94
C VAL A 41 -5.53 -32.27 0.81
N TYR A 42 -4.42 -31.59 0.98
CA TYR A 42 -3.11 -32.23 1.17
C TYR A 42 -2.83 -32.33 2.65
N ASN A 43 -2.62 -33.54 3.11
CA ASN A 43 -2.27 -33.85 4.50
C ASN A 43 -0.78 -34.11 4.58
N GLU A 44 -0.04 -33.19 5.20
CA GLU A 44 1.40 -33.26 5.32
C GLU A 44 1.86 -34.48 6.12
N GLY A 45 1.13 -34.85 7.19
CA GLY A 45 1.50 -35.94 8.07
C GLY A 45 1.50 -37.32 7.40
N VAL A 46 0.69 -37.51 6.35
CA VAL A 46 0.60 -38.78 5.59
C VAL A 46 1.00 -38.62 4.12
N ASP A 47 1.46 -37.44 3.71
CA ASP A 47 1.88 -37.11 2.34
C ASP A 47 0.85 -37.57 1.28
N ARG A 48 -0.42 -37.22 1.47
CA ARG A 48 -1.52 -37.66 0.61
C ARG A 48 -2.55 -36.53 0.35
N TRP A 49 -3.08 -36.54 -0.86
CA TRP A 49 -4.24 -35.75 -1.25
C TRP A 49 -5.54 -36.55 -1.02
N ASP A 50 -6.52 -35.90 -0.39
CA ASP A 50 -7.87 -36.38 -0.19
C ASP A 50 -8.89 -35.34 -0.62
N THR A 51 -10.18 -35.68 -0.60
CA THR A 51 -11.28 -34.75 -0.86
C THR A 51 -12.07 -34.53 0.42
N LEU A 52 -12.25 -33.26 0.78
CA LEU A 52 -13.15 -32.89 1.88
C LEU A 52 -14.60 -32.83 1.37
N GLN A 53 -15.48 -33.54 2.05
CA GLN A 53 -16.92 -33.50 1.78
C GLN A 53 -17.59 -32.55 2.74
N PHE A 54 -18.54 -31.76 2.22
CA PHE A 54 -19.35 -30.83 2.97
C PHE A 54 -20.84 -31.11 2.76
N LYS A 55 -21.64 -30.70 3.74
CA LYS A 55 -23.11 -30.70 3.66
C LYS A 55 -23.58 -29.24 3.47
N GLY A 56 -24.86 -29.05 3.17
CA GLY A 56 -25.48 -27.74 3.01
C GLY A 56 -25.57 -27.30 1.55
N ASP A 57 -25.31 -26.03 1.30
CA ASP A 57 -25.45 -25.45 -0.04
C ASP A 57 -24.33 -25.93 -0.98
N ASN A 58 -24.70 -26.07 -2.26
CA ASN A 58 -23.75 -26.45 -3.29
C ASN A 58 -23.11 -25.20 -3.92
N ILE A 59 -21.78 -25.20 -4.03
CA ILE A 59 -21.06 -24.17 -4.78
C ILE A 59 -20.91 -24.66 -6.21
N THR A 60 -21.36 -23.86 -7.18
CA THR A 60 -21.21 -24.16 -8.60
C THR A 60 -19.72 -24.30 -8.96
N PRO A 61 -19.34 -25.30 -9.78
CA PRO A 61 -17.97 -25.46 -10.28
C PRO A 61 -17.41 -24.17 -10.88
N ARG A 62 -16.25 -23.70 -10.41
CA ARG A 62 -15.73 -22.38 -10.74
C ARG A 62 -14.22 -22.23 -10.60
N PHE A 63 -13.68 -21.21 -11.23
CA PHE A 63 -12.32 -20.72 -11.09
C PHE A 63 -12.35 -19.17 -10.96
N PHE A 64 -11.21 -18.54 -10.74
CA PHE A 64 -11.15 -17.09 -10.45
C PHE A 64 -12.08 -16.63 -9.31
N SER A 65 -12.38 -17.50 -8.36
CA SER A 65 -13.04 -17.06 -7.12
C SER A 65 -12.02 -16.47 -6.15
N SER A 66 -12.49 -15.70 -5.19
CA SER A 66 -11.68 -15.16 -4.10
C SER A 66 -11.94 -15.93 -2.82
N MET A 67 -10.91 -16.10 -1.99
CA MET A 67 -11.02 -16.79 -0.71
C MET A 67 -10.33 -16.01 0.41
N THR A 68 -10.90 -16.08 1.61
CA THR A 68 -10.26 -15.66 2.87
C THR A 68 -10.74 -16.55 4.02
N SER A 69 -10.06 -16.46 5.16
CA SER A 69 -10.45 -17.18 6.38
C SER A 69 -10.83 -16.21 7.50
N SER A 70 -11.61 -16.71 8.48
CA SER A 70 -11.72 -16.07 9.77
C SER A 70 -10.35 -16.00 10.47
N ALA A 71 -10.22 -15.11 11.45
CA ALA A 71 -8.98 -14.96 12.21
C ALA A 71 -8.55 -16.27 12.91
N GLN A 72 -9.51 -17.11 13.29
CA GLN A 72 -9.27 -18.43 13.91
C GLN A 72 -8.93 -19.52 12.89
N GLY A 73 -9.08 -19.25 11.58
CA GLY A 73 -8.78 -20.20 10.51
C GLY A 73 -9.73 -21.41 10.40
N ASN A 74 -10.86 -21.40 11.11
CA ASN A 74 -11.85 -22.50 11.12
C ASN A 74 -13.05 -22.24 10.20
N TYR A 75 -13.12 -21.05 9.60
CA TYR A 75 -14.20 -20.65 8.72
C TYR A 75 -13.63 -19.95 7.48
N LEU A 76 -14.06 -20.37 6.29
CA LEU A 76 -13.64 -19.79 5.03
C LEU A 76 -14.80 -19.02 4.40
N TYR A 77 -14.47 -17.96 3.67
CA TYR A 77 -15.37 -17.26 2.77
C TYR A 77 -14.92 -17.45 1.33
N ILE A 78 -15.84 -17.73 0.42
CA ILE A 78 -15.60 -17.84 -1.02
C ILE A 78 -16.55 -16.90 -1.73
N TYR A 79 -15.98 -16.03 -2.56
CA TYR A 79 -16.73 -14.99 -3.29
C TYR A 79 -16.50 -15.08 -4.80
N GLY A 80 -17.57 -15.00 -5.56
CA GLY A 80 -17.57 -14.77 -6.99
C GLY A 80 -16.87 -15.85 -7.81
N GLY A 81 -16.30 -15.44 -8.94
CA GLY A 81 -15.63 -16.32 -9.89
C GLY A 81 -16.45 -16.60 -11.15
N VAL A 82 -15.95 -17.51 -11.98
CA VAL A 82 -16.57 -17.90 -13.26
C VAL A 82 -16.63 -19.42 -13.41
N GLY A 83 -17.66 -19.93 -14.04
CA GLY A 83 -17.86 -21.36 -14.27
C GLY A 83 -19.26 -21.69 -14.75
N ASN A 84 -19.69 -22.95 -14.59
CA ASN A 84 -21.06 -23.37 -14.91
C ASN A 84 -21.48 -24.57 -14.07
N GLU A 85 -22.78 -24.85 -14.04
CA GLU A 85 -23.37 -25.91 -13.21
C GLU A 85 -22.90 -27.32 -13.61
N SER A 86 -22.67 -27.56 -14.88
CA SER A 86 -22.20 -28.87 -15.36
C SER A 86 -20.72 -29.13 -15.08
N GLY A 87 -19.93 -28.08 -14.85
CA GLY A 87 -18.47 -28.16 -14.75
C GLY A 87 -17.77 -28.36 -16.10
N ASP A 88 -18.49 -28.45 -17.23
CA ASP A 88 -17.89 -28.68 -18.56
C ASP A 88 -17.51 -27.33 -19.20
N GLN A 89 -16.22 -27.16 -19.51
CA GLN A 89 -15.71 -25.95 -20.17
C GLN A 89 -16.25 -25.76 -21.59
N SER A 90 -16.67 -26.82 -22.27
CA SER A 90 -17.12 -26.75 -23.68
C SER A 90 -18.42 -25.96 -23.86
N ILE A 91 -19.23 -25.83 -22.82
CA ILE A 91 -20.49 -25.09 -22.86
C ILE A 91 -20.38 -23.64 -22.35
N GLY A 92 -19.15 -23.16 -22.15
CA GLY A 92 -18.87 -21.80 -21.71
C GLY A 92 -18.95 -21.59 -20.21
N HIS A 93 -19.09 -20.36 -19.79
CA HIS A 93 -19.12 -20.00 -18.38
C HIS A 93 -20.02 -18.80 -18.09
N ASN A 94 -20.47 -18.70 -16.85
CA ASN A 94 -21.18 -17.58 -16.27
C ASN A 94 -20.30 -16.94 -15.20
N TYR A 95 -20.51 -15.64 -14.96
CA TYR A 95 -19.93 -14.92 -13.83
C TYR A 95 -20.84 -15.08 -12.62
N TYR A 96 -20.25 -15.12 -11.44
CA TYR A 96 -20.98 -15.23 -10.18
C TYR A 96 -20.70 -14.00 -9.30
N ASN A 97 -21.77 -13.52 -8.68
CA ASN A 97 -21.74 -12.48 -7.65
C ASN A 97 -22.49 -13.05 -6.43
N ASP A 98 -21.82 -13.95 -5.76
CA ASP A 98 -22.36 -14.72 -4.64
C ASP A 98 -21.31 -14.92 -3.55
N LEU A 99 -21.73 -15.09 -2.32
CA LEU A 99 -20.87 -15.35 -1.16
C LEU A 99 -21.29 -16.63 -0.46
N TYR A 100 -20.30 -17.47 -0.20
CA TYR A 100 -20.43 -18.69 0.59
C TYR A 100 -19.53 -18.62 1.81
N GLY A 101 -20.05 -19.15 2.93
CA GLY A 101 -19.27 -19.43 4.13
C GLY A 101 -19.13 -20.93 4.34
N ILE A 102 -17.94 -21.37 4.71
CA ILE A 102 -17.58 -22.78 4.86
C ILE A 102 -17.07 -23.01 6.29
N ASP A 103 -17.84 -23.70 7.09
CA ASP A 103 -17.44 -24.17 8.42
C ASP A 103 -16.59 -25.45 8.26
N LEU A 104 -15.30 -25.33 8.49
CA LEU A 104 -14.34 -26.45 8.34
C LEU A 104 -14.48 -27.51 9.43
N GLU A 105 -15.00 -27.14 10.61
CA GLU A 105 -15.17 -28.07 11.73
C GLU A 105 -16.47 -28.87 11.58
N ARG A 106 -17.58 -28.17 11.33
CA ARG A 106 -18.91 -28.79 11.15
C ARG A 106 -19.10 -29.42 9.78
N ARG A 107 -18.23 -29.09 8.82
CA ARG A 107 -18.33 -29.52 7.42
C ARG A 107 -19.62 -29.06 6.76
N ILE A 108 -19.95 -27.79 6.93
CA ILE A 108 -21.18 -27.16 6.40
C ILE A 108 -20.82 -26.01 5.50
N ILE A 109 -21.46 -25.95 4.33
CA ILE A 109 -21.44 -24.81 3.42
C ILE A 109 -22.78 -24.07 3.56
N LYS A 110 -22.71 -22.75 3.69
CA LYS A 110 -23.88 -21.86 3.71
C LYS A 110 -23.70 -20.76 2.68
N ARG A 111 -24.67 -20.56 1.79
CA ARG A 111 -24.73 -19.39 0.92
C ARG A 111 -25.29 -18.22 1.70
N TYR A 112 -24.57 -17.11 1.75
CA TYR A 112 -25.01 -15.87 2.38
C TYR A 112 -26.02 -15.15 1.48
N TRP A 113 -25.58 -14.91 0.24
CA TRP A 113 -26.38 -14.23 -0.78
C TRP A 113 -25.89 -14.59 -2.18
N SER A 114 -26.71 -14.20 -3.18
CA SER A 114 -26.39 -14.30 -4.62
C SER A 114 -27.14 -13.18 -5.33
N HIS A 115 -26.42 -12.32 -6.02
CA HIS A 115 -26.96 -11.17 -6.73
C HIS A 115 -26.75 -11.27 -8.24
N PRO A 116 -27.55 -10.57 -9.05
CA PRO A 116 -27.27 -10.43 -10.48
C PRO A 116 -25.89 -9.88 -10.73
N VAL A 117 -25.28 -10.31 -11.83
CA VAL A 117 -23.96 -9.80 -12.26
C VAL A 117 -24.20 -8.61 -13.19
N GLU A 118 -23.90 -7.42 -12.71
CA GLU A 118 -23.99 -6.18 -13.48
C GLU A 118 -22.79 -6.00 -14.42
N GLU A 119 -21.60 -6.34 -13.91
CA GLU A 119 -20.35 -6.22 -14.68
C GLU A 119 -19.59 -7.55 -14.66
N LYS A 120 -19.09 -7.94 -15.86
CA LYS A 120 -18.22 -9.11 -16.01
C LYS A 120 -16.84 -8.81 -15.47
N ARG A 121 -16.65 -9.07 -14.19
CA ARG A 121 -15.37 -8.90 -13.48
C ARG A 121 -15.13 -10.09 -12.57
N VAL A 122 -13.89 -10.49 -12.47
CA VAL A 122 -13.45 -11.52 -11.53
C VAL A 122 -12.77 -10.88 -10.32
N PRO A 123 -12.85 -11.50 -9.14
CA PRO A 123 -12.14 -11.03 -7.96
C PRO A 123 -10.67 -11.46 -7.99
N SER A 124 -9.84 -10.76 -7.18
CA SER A 124 -8.48 -11.21 -6.83
C SER A 124 -8.52 -12.59 -6.17
N GLU A 125 -7.43 -13.35 -6.27
CA GLU A 125 -7.35 -14.72 -5.69
C GLU A 125 -7.60 -14.73 -4.19
N GLN A 126 -7.07 -13.74 -3.47
CA GLN A 126 -7.33 -13.51 -2.05
C GLN A 126 -8.14 -12.24 -1.85
N MET A 127 -8.96 -12.26 -0.84
CA MET A 127 -9.67 -11.12 -0.27
C MET A 127 -9.37 -11.03 1.22
N ILE A 128 -9.65 -9.89 1.81
CA ILE A 128 -9.35 -9.62 3.22
C ILE A 128 -10.65 -9.47 4.00
N LEU A 129 -10.79 -10.19 5.08
CA LEU A 129 -11.87 -10.00 6.05
C LEU A 129 -11.54 -8.77 6.91
N SER A 130 -12.51 -7.87 7.09
CA SER A 130 -12.35 -6.73 8.00
C SER A 130 -12.17 -7.19 9.46
N GLU A 131 -11.53 -6.38 10.27
CA GLU A 131 -11.26 -6.70 11.68
C GLU A 131 -12.55 -6.93 12.50
N ASP A 132 -13.64 -6.24 12.15
CA ASP A 132 -14.96 -6.40 12.77
C ASP A 132 -15.77 -7.57 12.21
N GLY A 133 -15.23 -8.25 11.19
CA GLY A 133 -15.87 -9.41 10.56
C GLY A 133 -17.11 -9.11 9.72
N LYS A 134 -17.38 -7.84 9.38
CA LYS A 134 -18.60 -7.43 8.67
C LYS A 134 -18.42 -7.26 7.18
N TYR A 135 -17.19 -7.01 6.73
CA TYR A 135 -16.87 -6.67 5.35
C TYR A 135 -15.75 -7.55 4.80
N LEU A 136 -15.77 -7.67 3.47
CA LEU A 136 -14.70 -8.25 2.68
C LEU A 136 -14.11 -7.16 1.79
N TYR A 137 -12.78 -7.05 1.77
CA TYR A 137 -12.05 -6.20 0.83
C TYR A 137 -11.52 -7.07 -0.30
N VAL A 138 -11.86 -6.73 -1.53
CA VAL A 138 -11.48 -7.51 -2.71
C VAL A 138 -11.19 -6.58 -3.89
N ILE A 139 -10.18 -6.91 -4.68
CA ILE A 139 -9.95 -6.25 -5.96
C ILE A 139 -10.73 -6.99 -7.03
N ARG A 140 -11.45 -6.26 -7.89
CA ARG A 140 -12.14 -6.82 -9.05
C ARG A 140 -11.58 -6.23 -10.33
N TYR A 141 -11.48 -7.05 -11.38
CA TYR A 141 -11.00 -6.65 -12.69
C TYR A 141 -11.68 -7.46 -13.80
N ALA A 142 -11.73 -6.91 -15.02
CA ALA A 142 -12.19 -7.65 -16.17
C ALA A 142 -11.01 -8.47 -16.73
N GLU A 143 -11.21 -9.78 -16.86
CA GLU A 143 -10.21 -10.69 -17.41
C GLU A 143 -10.29 -10.79 -18.94
N TYR A 144 -9.23 -11.32 -19.57
CA TYR A 144 -9.10 -11.52 -21.02
C TYR A 144 -9.21 -10.27 -21.89
N ILE A 145 -8.94 -9.09 -21.33
CA ILE A 145 -8.90 -7.84 -22.11
C ILE A 145 -7.56 -7.13 -21.97
N LYS A 146 -7.11 -6.47 -23.07
CA LYS A 146 -5.82 -5.77 -23.10
C LYS A 146 -5.80 -4.52 -22.22
N THR A 147 -6.95 -3.88 -22.03
CA THR A 147 -7.11 -2.70 -21.19
C THR A 147 -8.16 -3.00 -20.12
N SER A 148 -7.70 -3.28 -18.92
CA SER A 148 -8.51 -3.51 -17.74
C SER A 148 -8.14 -2.50 -16.66
N SER A 149 -8.84 -2.55 -15.53
CA SER A 149 -8.50 -1.79 -14.34
C SER A 149 -8.75 -2.63 -13.11
N LEU A 150 -7.87 -2.48 -12.12
CA LEU A 150 -8.05 -3.02 -10.78
C LEU A 150 -8.84 -2.02 -9.98
N GLN A 151 -9.94 -2.43 -9.40
CA GLN A 151 -10.74 -1.61 -8.49
C GLN A 151 -10.91 -2.35 -7.18
N LEU A 152 -10.52 -1.71 -6.08
CA LEU A 152 -10.77 -2.22 -4.74
C LEU A 152 -12.22 -1.98 -4.36
N TYR A 153 -12.86 -2.99 -3.76
CA TYR A 153 -14.22 -2.91 -3.24
C TYR A 153 -14.28 -3.36 -1.79
N ARG A 154 -15.18 -2.72 -1.04
CA ARG A 154 -15.68 -3.19 0.25
C ARG A 154 -17.04 -3.83 0.01
N ILE A 155 -17.21 -5.09 0.42
CA ILE A 155 -18.43 -5.87 0.24
C ILE A 155 -19.00 -6.23 1.62
N SER A 156 -20.25 -5.93 1.88
CA SER A 156 -20.94 -6.35 3.09
C SER A 156 -21.19 -7.87 3.07
N ILE A 157 -20.83 -8.56 4.16
CA ILE A 157 -21.08 -10.01 4.30
C ILE A 157 -22.56 -10.29 4.48
N GLU A 158 -23.28 -9.38 5.11
CA GLU A 158 -24.69 -9.55 5.42
C GLU A 158 -25.58 -9.56 4.18
N ASP A 159 -25.41 -8.58 3.32
CA ASP A 159 -26.32 -8.31 2.21
C ASP A 159 -25.64 -8.16 0.84
N GLY A 160 -24.32 -8.23 0.76
CA GLY A 160 -23.58 -8.13 -0.50
C GLY A 160 -23.48 -6.72 -1.09
N ASN A 161 -23.90 -5.69 -0.36
CA ASN A 161 -23.73 -4.30 -0.78
C ASN A 161 -22.26 -4.00 -1.02
N MET A 162 -21.95 -3.37 -2.17
CA MET A 162 -20.60 -3.17 -2.67
C MET A 162 -20.29 -1.70 -2.86
N GLU A 163 -19.17 -1.27 -2.30
CA GLU A 163 -18.67 0.09 -2.42
C GLU A 163 -17.25 0.11 -3.01
N ALA A 164 -17.04 0.93 -4.04
CA ALA A 164 -15.73 1.13 -4.63
C ALA A 164 -14.86 2.03 -3.73
N LEU A 165 -13.61 1.63 -3.50
CA LEU A 165 -12.65 2.31 -2.64
C LEU A 165 -11.46 2.79 -3.45
N GLY A 166 -11.08 4.05 -3.24
CA GLY A 166 -9.93 4.65 -3.95
C GLY A 166 -10.11 4.75 -5.46
N ASP A 167 -9.03 5.06 -6.14
CA ASP A 167 -8.99 5.10 -7.60
C ASP A 167 -8.64 3.75 -8.20
N SER A 168 -9.07 3.53 -9.45
CA SER A 168 -8.72 2.33 -10.19
C SER A 168 -7.28 2.40 -10.72
N ILE A 169 -6.62 1.23 -10.79
CA ILE A 169 -5.26 1.09 -11.30
C ILE A 169 -5.32 0.42 -12.67
N PRO A 170 -4.69 0.99 -13.73
CA PRO A 170 -4.62 0.34 -15.04
C PRO A 170 -3.97 -1.04 -14.96
N PHE A 171 -4.52 -2.02 -15.67
CA PHE A 171 -4.08 -3.41 -15.64
C PHE A 171 -4.25 -4.09 -17.02
N VAL A 172 -3.33 -4.97 -17.37
CA VAL A 172 -3.38 -5.78 -18.59
C VAL A 172 -3.72 -7.22 -18.24
N SER A 173 -4.95 -7.62 -18.53
CA SER A 173 -5.47 -8.96 -18.22
C SER A 173 -5.71 -9.82 -19.46
N GLY A 174 -5.00 -9.57 -20.56
CA GLY A 174 -5.21 -10.24 -21.86
C GLY A 174 -4.85 -11.73 -21.87
N SER A 175 -4.23 -12.25 -20.84
CA SER A 175 -3.84 -13.66 -20.72
C SER A 175 -4.42 -14.30 -19.48
N ILE A 176 -4.69 -15.61 -19.56
CA ILE A 176 -5.16 -16.41 -18.42
C ILE A 176 -4.18 -16.49 -17.27
N ILE A 177 -2.90 -16.29 -17.51
CA ILE A 177 -1.87 -16.27 -16.48
C ILE A 177 -1.69 -14.90 -15.82
N SER A 178 -2.47 -13.88 -16.24
CA SER A 178 -2.57 -12.62 -15.52
C SER A 178 -3.39 -12.84 -14.25
N THR A 179 -2.81 -12.54 -13.08
CA THR A 179 -3.43 -12.77 -11.77
C THR A 179 -3.30 -11.54 -10.87
N VAL A 180 -4.20 -11.43 -9.93
CA VAL A 180 -4.20 -10.38 -8.92
C VAL A 180 -4.43 -11.01 -7.55
N SER A 181 -3.58 -10.67 -6.59
CA SER A 181 -3.69 -11.13 -5.20
C SER A 181 -3.68 -9.94 -4.26
N LEU A 182 -4.47 -10.00 -3.20
CA LEU A 182 -4.58 -8.96 -2.17
C LEU A 182 -4.16 -9.51 -0.82
N TYR A 183 -3.23 -8.84 -0.16
CA TYR A 183 -2.72 -9.20 1.16
C TYR A 183 -2.84 -8.03 2.12
N TYR A 184 -2.92 -8.31 3.41
CA TYR A 184 -2.94 -7.31 4.47
C TYR A 184 -1.81 -7.53 5.45
N ASN A 185 -1.10 -6.47 5.79
CA ASN A 185 -0.10 -6.45 6.85
C ASN A 185 -0.67 -5.70 8.07
N PRO A 186 -1.03 -6.39 9.16
CA PRO A 186 -1.65 -5.77 10.31
C PRO A 186 -0.67 -4.87 11.10
N THR A 187 0.63 -5.14 11.02
CA THR A 187 1.66 -4.35 11.71
C THR A 187 1.86 -2.99 11.06
N LEU A 188 1.89 -2.95 9.72
CA LEU A 188 2.07 -1.72 8.95
C LEU A 188 0.73 -1.04 8.62
N LYS A 189 -0.39 -1.72 8.84
CA LYS A 189 -1.73 -1.29 8.43
C LYS A 189 -1.79 -0.92 6.95
N GLU A 190 -1.29 -1.82 6.12
CA GLU A 190 -1.21 -1.64 4.67
C GLU A 190 -1.75 -2.86 3.95
N TYR A 191 -2.41 -2.61 2.80
CA TYR A 191 -2.75 -3.64 1.84
C TYR A 191 -1.68 -3.71 0.74
N TYR A 192 -1.39 -4.90 0.29
CA TYR A 192 -0.49 -5.16 -0.83
C TYR A 192 -1.27 -5.82 -1.95
N CYS A 193 -1.41 -5.12 -3.07
CA CYS A 193 -1.95 -5.69 -4.30
C CYS A 193 -0.78 -6.18 -5.15
N VAL A 194 -0.69 -7.49 -5.36
CA VAL A 194 0.29 -8.10 -6.26
C VAL A 194 -0.42 -8.37 -7.58
N ALA A 195 -0.09 -7.58 -8.60
CA ALA A 195 -0.64 -7.68 -9.95
C ALA A 195 0.39 -8.31 -10.89
N GLN A 196 0.07 -9.47 -11.44
CA GLN A 196 0.88 -10.17 -12.44
C GLN A 196 0.25 -9.99 -13.81
N GLU A 197 0.93 -9.31 -14.70
CA GLU A 197 0.54 -9.07 -16.09
C GLU A 197 1.37 -9.96 -17.01
N CYS A 198 0.71 -10.63 -17.96
CA CYS A 198 1.39 -11.40 -18.96
C CYS A 198 1.23 -10.76 -20.34
N ASN A 199 2.35 -10.51 -20.99
CA ASN A 199 2.40 -10.16 -22.40
C ASN A 199 2.86 -11.38 -23.19
N GLU A 200 1.90 -12.11 -23.77
CA GLU A 200 2.18 -13.34 -24.53
C GLU A 200 3.00 -13.07 -25.80
N GLN A 201 2.82 -11.92 -26.45
CA GLN A 201 3.55 -11.55 -27.66
C GLN A 201 5.03 -11.31 -27.36
N ALA A 202 5.31 -10.62 -26.24
CA ALA A 202 6.68 -10.37 -25.79
C ALA A 202 7.27 -11.52 -24.97
N LYS A 203 6.49 -12.57 -24.66
CA LYS A 203 6.86 -13.67 -23.74
C LYS A 203 7.39 -13.16 -22.38
N GLN A 204 6.77 -12.09 -21.87
CA GLN A 204 7.19 -11.43 -20.65
C GLN A 204 6.06 -11.47 -19.63
N VAL A 205 6.44 -11.68 -18.38
CA VAL A 205 5.55 -11.52 -17.22
C VAL A 205 6.09 -10.38 -16.37
N ARG A 206 5.21 -9.44 -16.04
CA ARG A 206 5.51 -8.32 -15.14
C ARG A 206 4.73 -8.53 -13.85
N ALA A 207 5.40 -8.54 -12.73
CA ALA A 207 4.77 -8.47 -11.42
C ALA A 207 4.95 -7.07 -10.83
N THR A 208 3.84 -6.41 -10.47
CA THR A 208 3.84 -5.09 -9.84
C THR A 208 3.18 -5.21 -8.47
N ILE A 209 3.80 -4.62 -7.46
CA ILE A 209 3.25 -4.55 -6.11
C ILE A 209 2.80 -3.11 -5.85
N TYR A 210 1.52 -2.94 -5.59
CA TYR A 210 0.93 -1.67 -5.17
C TYR A 210 0.67 -1.73 -3.67
N THR A 211 1.00 -0.65 -2.97
CA THR A 211 0.71 -0.48 -1.55
C THR A 211 -0.46 0.47 -1.38
N LEU A 212 -1.45 0.06 -0.60
CA LEU A 212 -2.65 0.82 -0.30
C LEU A 212 -2.73 1.01 1.22
N SER A 213 -3.03 2.21 1.68
CA SER A 213 -3.18 2.46 3.12
C SER A 213 -4.44 1.78 3.69
N ALA A 214 -4.39 1.40 4.97
CA ALA A 214 -5.55 0.91 5.71
C ALA A 214 -5.93 1.90 6.83
N PRO A 215 -7.22 2.15 7.06
CA PRO A 215 -8.35 1.66 6.28
C PRO A 215 -8.40 2.30 4.88
N PRO A 216 -8.81 1.56 3.85
CA PRO A 216 -9.01 2.16 2.54
C PRO A 216 -10.23 3.08 2.57
N VAL A 217 -10.12 4.22 1.91
CA VAL A 217 -11.18 5.25 1.88
C VAL A 217 -12.01 5.16 0.61
N SER A 218 -13.28 5.54 0.71
CA SER A 218 -14.16 5.65 -0.45
C SER A 218 -13.74 6.83 -1.34
N LYS A 219 -14.18 6.79 -2.60
CA LYS A 219 -13.92 7.90 -3.53
C LYS A 219 -14.51 9.23 -3.02
N ALA A 220 -15.69 9.19 -2.41
CA ALA A 220 -16.31 10.36 -1.82
C ALA A 220 -15.52 10.94 -0.64
N GLU A 221 -14.95 10.07 0.20
CA GLU A 221 -14.05 10.48 1.28
C GLU A 221 -12.75 11.07 0.72
N MET A 222 -12.16 10.49 -0.33
CA MET A 222 -10.98 11.05 -1.01
C MET A 222 -11.25 12.47 -1.53
N GLU A 223 -12.38 12.68 -2.21
CA GLU A 223 -12.79 14.00 -2.72
C GLU A 223 -12.96 15.02 -1.57
N TYR A 224 -13.47 14.57 -0.42
CA TYR A 224 -13.56 15.41 0.77
C TYR A 224 -12.18 15.83 1.29
N TYR A 225 -11.23 14.91 1.40
CA TYR A 225 -9.85 15.23 1.83
C TYR A 225 -9.14 16.14 0.84
N VAL A 226 -9.23 15.88 -0.46
CA VAL A 226 -8.66 16.72 -1.49
C VAL A 226 -9.31 18.13 -1.53
N SER A 227 -10.63 18.22 -1.30
CA SER A 227 -11.33 19.50 -1.23
C SER A 227 -11.08 20.25 0.08
N GLY A 228 -10.82 19.54 1.17
CA GLY A 228 -10.47 20.09 2.49
C GLY A 228 -9.08 20.73 2.54
N GLU A 229 -8.16 20.30 1.69
CA GLU A 229 -6.89 20.97 1.42
C GLU A 229 -7.02 22.19 0.48
N LYS A 230 -8.18 22.80 0.38
CA LYS A 230 -8.23 24.17 -0.15
C LYS A 230 -7.41 25.02 0.80
N SER A 231 -6.12 25.12 0.49
CA SER A 231 -5.20 26.10 1.05
C SER A 231 -5.97 27.37 1.32
N ILE A 232 -5.85 27.92 2.51
CA ILE A 232 -6.29 29.30 2.77
C ILE A 232 -5.77 30.11 1.59
N GLY A 233 -6.65 30.38 0.65
CA GLY A 233 -6.23 30.86 -0.67
C GLY A 233 -5.36 32.09 -0.43
N TRP A 234 -4.22 32.16 -1.07
CA TRP A 234 -3.28 33.28 -0.99
C TRP A 234 -4.00 34.60 -1.06
N SER A 235 -5.16 34.65 -1.74
CA SER A 235 -6.08 35.82 -1.77
C SER A 235 -6.62 36.23 -0.40
N LYS A 236 -6.94 35.28 0.50
CA LYS A 236 -7.40 35.58 1.88
C LYS A 236 -6.23 36.03 2.76
N LEU A 237 -5.04 35.49 2.57
CA LEU A 237 -3.82 35.95 3.23
C LEU A 237 -3.39 37.34 2.78
N ILE A 238 -3.48 37.61 1.47
CA ILE A 238 -3.22 38.94 0.89
C ILE A 238 -4.25 39.94 1.41
N LEU A 239 -5.52 39.58 1.48
CA LEU A 239 -6.58 40.46 2.01
C LEU A 239 -6.35 40.75 3.49
N LEU A 240 -5.98 39.78 4.31
CA LEU A 240 -5.63 39.95 5.73
C LEU A 240 -4.42 40.91 5.87
N PHE A 241 -3.40 40.68 5.06
CA PHE A 241 -2.21 41.56 5.04
C PHE A 241 -2.51 42.97 4.61
N ALA A 242 -3.35 43.16 3.60
CA ALA A 242 -3.83 44.49 3.16
C ALA A 242 -4.59 45.21 4.27
N VAL A 243 -5.50 44.51 4.99
CA VAL A 243 -6.24 45.10 6.12
C VAL A 243 -5.28 45.50 7.25
N LEU A 244 -4.28 44.70 7.58
CA LEU A 244 -3.25 45.03 8.57
C LEU A 244 -2.40 46.23 8.16
N CYS A 245 -2.03 46.32 6.88
CA CYS A 245 -1.30 47.47 6.36
C CYS A 245 -2.12 48.78 6.43
N ILE A 246 -3.42 48.71 6.10
CA ILE A 246 -4.33 49.86 6.21
C ILE A 246 -4.49 50.31 7.68
N ALA A 247 -4.63 49.35 8.61
CA ALA A 247 -4.69 49.61 10.05
C ALA A 247 -3.41 50.27 10.55
N ALA A 248 -2.24 49.77 10.15
CA ALA A 248 -0.93 50.33 10.51
C ALA A 248 -0.75 51.76 9.97
N LEU A 249 -1.13 52.01 8.70
CA LEU A 249 -1.11 53.36 8.10
C LEU A 249 -2.05 54.33 8.81
N SER A 250 -3.22 53.85 9.20
CA SER A 250 -4.18 54.66 9.97
C SER A 250 -3.63 55.07 11.33
N ILE A 251 -3.02 54.13 12.06
CA ILE A 251 -2.37 54.40 13.36
C ILE A 251 -1.19 55.35 13.20
N TRP A 252 -0.39 55.17 12.12
CA TRP A 252 0.74 56.04 11.81
C TRP A 252 0.28 57.49 11.49
N MET A 253 -0.76 57.62 10.67
CA MET A 253 -1.34 58.92 10.35
C MET A 253 -1.94 59.64 11.58
N PHE A 254 -2.63 58.88 12.47
CA PHE A 254 -3.15 59.44 13.72
C PHE A 254 -2.02 59.86 14.67
N GLY A 255 -0.97 59.06 14.76
CA GLY A 255 0.24 59.37 15.53
C GLY A 255 0.97 60.63 15.03
N PHE A 256 1.06 60.81 13.71
CA PHE A 256 1.63 62.04 13.11
C PHE A 256 0.76 63.27 13.34
N ARG A 257 -0.57 63.14 13.30
CA ARG A 257 -1.49 64.25 13.62
C ARG A 257 -1.40 64.67 15.08
N LYS A 258 -1.19 63.71 15.99
CA LYS A 258 -1.01 63.98 17.42
C LYS A 258 0.33 64.68 17.70
N ARG A 259 1.41 64.28 17.01
CA ARG A 259 2.73 64.94 17.12
C ARG A 259 2.76 66.39 16.58
N ARG A 260 1.98 66.71 15.56
CA ARG A 260 1.87 68.08 15.02
C ARG A 260 1.09 69.02 15.93
N LYS A 261 0.21 68.50 16.82
CA LYS A 261 -0.50 69.34 17.81
C LYS A 261 0.33 69.62 19.07
N THR A 262 1.32 68.72 19.39
CA THR A 262 2.14 68.87 20.61
C THR A 262 3.37 69.81 20.40
N GLN A 263 3.70 70.18 19.17
CA GLN A 263 4.85 70.99 18.88
C GLN A 263 4.56 72.54 18.88
N LYS A 264 3.32 72.94 19.26
CA LYS A 264 2.95 74.38 19.33
C LYS A 264 2.92 74.93 20.76
N GLU A 265 3.17 74.14 21.80
CA GLU A 265 3.16 74.69 23.17
C GLU A 265 4.31 74.05 23.97
N VAL A 266 5.56 74.37 23.80
CA VAL A 266 6.58 74.44 24.84
C VAL A 266 7.81 75.16 24.26
N VAL A 267 7.81 76.43 24.37
CA VAL A 267 9.02 77.24 24.55
C VAL A 267 8.94 77.73 26.01
N GLN A 268 9.70 77.14 26.88
CA GLN A 268 10.49 77.83 27.95
C GLN A 268 10.90 76.86 29.04
N SER A 269 12.18 76.98 29.33
CA SER A 269 12.92 76.69 30.58
C SER A 269 13.66 75.37 30.67
N ARG A 270 14.94 75.50 30.54
CA ARG A 270 16.04 74.72 31.15
C ARG A 270 16.13 75.10 32.65
N PRO A 271 16.95 74.45 33.53
CA PRO A 271 18.10 73.62 33.27
C PRO A 271 18.33 72.43 34.28
N VAL A 272 19.28 71.50 33.92
CA VAL A 272 20.39 70.93 34.69
C VAL A 272 20.07 70.05 35.93
N THR A 273 20.44 68.81 35.97
CA THR A 273 21.70 68.25 36.49
C THR A 273 21.67 66.71 36.55
N PHE A 274 22.80 66.13 36.17
CA PHE A 274 23.54 64.92 36.61
C PHE A 274 22.89 63.89 37.52
N SER A 275 23.02 62.53 37.23
CA SER A 275 24.13 61.68 37.66
C SER A 275 23.72 60.21 37.68
N SER A 276 24.48 59.42 37.01
CA SER A 276 25.12 58.12 37.40
C SER A 276 24.33 56.89 37.90
N GLY A 277 24.71 55.81 37.37
CA GLY A 277 24.80 54.49 38.02
C GLY A 277 23.64 53.53 37.66
N GLY A 278 23.82 52.45 37.04
CA GLY A 278 24.72 51.38 37.21
C GLY A 278 23.94 50.08 37.37
N HIS A 279 24.33 49.07 36.68
CA HIS A 279 24.12 47.60 36.92
C HIS A 279 22.76 46.97 36.68
N SER A 280 22.72 46.14 35.68
CA SER A 280 22.97 44.68 35.73
C SER A 280 21.81 43.80 36.14
N ALA A 281 21.60 42.83 35.32
CA ALA A 281 21.26 41.45 35.57
C ALA A 281 19.81 40.95 35.40
N THR A 282 19.80 39.92 34.58
CA THR A 282 19.08 38.62 34.66
C THR A 282 17.63 38.53 34.24
N ALA A 283 17.53 37.64 33.26
CA ALA A 283 16.32 36.91 32.90
C ALA A 283 15.73 36.10 34.09
N PRO A 284 14.51 35.66 34.03
CA PRO A 284 14.28 34.27 33.64
C PRO A 284 13.06 34.03 32.75
N MET A 285 13.21 33.23 31.75
CA MET A 285 12.67 31.88 31.61
C MET A 285 11.32 31.62 32.32
N ASN A 286 10.30 31.42 31.51
CA ASN A 286 9.22 30.52 31.86
C ASN A 286 8.75 29.68 30.68
N SER A 287 9.01 28.39 30.88
CA SER A 287 8.55 27.23 30.16
C SER A 287 7.04 27.07 30.27
N LEU A 288 6.39 26.73 29.18
CA LEU A 288 5.08 26.10 29.19
C LEU A 288 5.17 24.76 28.50
N LEU A 289 4.97 23.78 29.31
CA LEU A 289 4.88 22.35 29.08
C LEU A 289 3.94 21.98 27.94
N THR A 290 4.47 21.26 26.99
CA THR A 290 3.73 20.29 26.19
C THR A 290 4.03 18.92 26.71
N SER A 291 3.02 18.26 27.23
CA SER A 291 3.07 16.88 27.73
C SER A 291 3.16 15.92 26.54
N GLU A 292 4.36 15.46 26.24
CA GLU A 292 4.56 14.28 25.39
C GLU A 292 4.39 13.01 26.21
N THR A 293 3.42 12.22 25.83
CA THR A 293 3.21 10.86 26.34
C THR A 293 4.35 9.98 25.83
N LYS A 294 5.35 9.75 26.65
CA LYS A 294 6.42 8.78 26.41
C LYS A 294 5.87 7.37 26.50
N ILE A 295 5.63 6.76 25.35
CA ILE A 295 5.58 5.29 25.23
C ILE A 295 7.01 4.79 25.40
N ARG A 296 7.26 4.08 26.49
CA ARG A 296 8.52 3.36 26.71
C ARG A 296 8.57 2.17 25.76
N THR A 297 9.20 2.31 24.61
CA THR A 297 9.74 1.20 23.85
C THR A 297 11.16 0.94 24.33
N ASN A 298 11.45 -0.33 24.55
CA ASN A 298 12.78 -0.83 24.92
C ASN A 298 13.71 -0.65 23.71
N ASP A 299 14.36 0.51 23.61
CA ASP A 299 15.26 0.88 22.53
C ASP A 299 16.59 0.15 22.66
N LYS A 300 16.70 -1.06 22.10
CA LYS A 300 17.95 -1.48 21.53
C LYS A 300 18.21 -0.55 20.32
N LYS A 301 19.18 0.36 20.42
CA LYS A 301 19.61 1.22 19.33
C LYS A 301 19.83 0.36 18.07
N GLU A 302 19.00 0.58 17.06
CA GLU A 302 19.11 -0.09 15.76
C GLU A 302 20.26 0.56 14.98
N ALA A 303 21.46 -0.01 15.09
CA ALA A 303 22.66 0.51 14.45
C ALA A 303 22.98 -0.26 13.16
N ASN A 304 23.46 0.42 12.12
CA ASN A 304 23.88 -0.14 10.82
C ASN A 304 22.85 -1.05 10.18
N ARG A 305 21.61 -0.59 10.05
CA ARG A 305 20.50 -1.36 9.49
C ARG A 305 19.87 -0.66 8.29
N ILE A 306 19.53 -1.46 7.29
CA ILE A 306 18.77 -1.01 6.12
C ILE A 306 17.51 -1.88 6.05
N TYR A 307 16.36 -1.25 6.18
CA TYR A 307 15.06 -1.88 5.97
C TYR A 307 14.66 -1.69 4.51
N ILE A 308 14.50 -2.78 3.78
CA ILE A 308 14.15 -2.79 2.34
C ILE A 308 12.70 -3.19 2.11
N TYR A 309 12.06 -3.82 3.10
CA TYR A 309 10.64 -4.17 3.09
C TYR A 309 9.85 -3.15 3.93
N GLY A 310 8.72 -2.68 3.41
CA GLY A 310 7.98 -1.57 3.97
C GLY A 310 8.57 -0.21 3.56
N MET A 311 8.64 0.73 4.48
CA MET A 311 9.30 2.00 4.23
C MET A 311 10.81 1.81 4.21
N PHE A 312 11.45 2.14 3.07
CA PHE A 312 12.91 2.10 2.98
C PHE A 312 13.51 3.03 4.04
N THR A 313 14.19 2.45 5.02
CA THR A 313 14.76 3.20 6.13
C THR A 313 16.19 2.75 6.37
N VAL A 314 17.07 3.70 6.65
CA VAL A 314 18.50 3.47 6.83
C VAL A 314 18.94 4.09 8.17
N TYR A 315 19.50 3.27 9.03
CA TYR A 315 20.10 3.69 10.31
C TYR A 315 21.61 3.54 10.25
N ASN A 316 22.33 4.59 10.63
CA ASN A 316 23.78 4.57 10.70
C ASN A 316 24.29 3.82 11.95
N ARG A 317 25.62 3.80 12.14
CA ARG A 317 26.29 3.19 13.30
C ARG A 317 25.76 3.70 14.64
N ASP A 318 25.38 4.98 14.73
CA ASP A 318 24.89 5.60 15.95
C ASP A 318 23.39 5.35 16.16
N GLY A 319 22.73 4.62 15.27
CA GLY A 319 21.28 4.39 15.28
C GLY A 319 20.46 5.63 14.90
N ARG A 320 21.05 6.56 14.15
CA ARG A 320 20.34 7.74 13.62
C ARG A 320 19.77 7.41 12.24
N ASP A 321 18.54 7.86 12.00
CA ASP A 321 17.92 7.75 10.68
C ASP A 321 18.63 8.67 9.68
N VAL A 322 19.24 8.05 8.67
CA VAL A 322 19.96 8.72 7.56
C VAL A 322 19.29 8.45 6.21
N THR A 323 18.05 8.04 6.21
CA THR A 323 17.25 7.73 5.01
C THR A 323 17.22 8.91 4.03
N HIS A 324 17.21 10.15 4.54
CA HIS A 324 17.19 11.38 3.74
C HIS A 324 18.41 11.54 2.83
N LEU A 325 19.53 10.86 3.09
CA LEU A 325 20.71 10.87 2.22
C LEU A 325 20.49 10.09 0.91
N PHE A 326 19.49 9.20 0.88
CA PHE A 326 19.14 8.43 -0.30
C PHE A 326 18.10 9.17 -1.15
N SER A 327 18.54 9.90 -2.17
CA SER A 327 17.61 10.41 -3.18
C SER A 327 16.83 9.26 -3.83
N LYS A 328 15.66 9.53 -4.42
CA LYS A 328 14.82 8.52 -5.07
C LYS A 328 15.62 7.65 -6.07
N LYS A 329 16.45 8.26 -6.91
CA LYS A 329 17.27 7.55 -7.89
C LYS A 329 18.38 6.73 -7.23
N LEU A 330 19.02 7.27 -6.19
CA LEU A 330 20.08 6.59 -5.45
C LEU A 330 19.55 5.33 -4.76
N LYS A 331 18.37 5.42 -4.16
CA LYS A 331 17.65 4.30 -3.55
C LYS A 331 17.42 3.17 -4.56
N TYR A 332 16.89 3.48 -5.74
CA TYR A 332 16.59 2.45 -6.74
C TYR A 332 17.85 1.78 -7.28
N ILE A 333 18.92 2.54 -7.55
CA ILE A 333 20.20 1.97 -7.99
C ILE A 333 20.80 1.09 -6.89
N PHE A 334 20.78 1.54 -5.65
CA PHE A 334 21.24 0.75 -4.51
C PHE A 334 20.48 -0.58 -4.39
N LEU A 335 19.14 -0.54 -4.39
CA LEU A 335 18.33 -1.74 -4.30
C LEU A 335 18.53 -2.69 -5.48
N TYR A 336 18.67 -2.16 -6.69
CA TYR A 336 18.93 -2.97 -7.88
C TYR A 336 20.26 -3.70 -7.77
N ILE A 337 21.33 -3.01 -7.39
CA ILE A 337 22.64 -3.62 -7.19
C ILE A 337 22.60 -4.66 -6.07
N LEU A 338 22.01 -4.33 -4.92
CA LEU A 338 21.92 -5.22 -3.76
C LEU A 338 21.18 -6.53 -4.10
N LEU A 339 19.99 -6.42 -4.69
CA LEU A 339 19.14 -7.58 -4.97
C LEU A 339 19.77 -8.51 -6.02
N ASN A 340 20.40 -7.94 -7.06
CA ASN A 340 21.07 -8.76 -8.07
C ASN A 340 22.38 -9.36 -7.55
N SER A 341 23.13 -8.64 -6.71
CA SER A 341 24.35 -9.19 -6.09
C SER A 341 24.05 -10.34 -5.13
N ILE A 342 22.94 -10.30 -4.40
CA ILE A 342 22.51 -11.40 -3.53
C ILE A 342 22.10 -12.63 -4.35
N LYS A 343 21.44 -12.42 -5.49
CA LYS A 343 20.92 -13.50 -6.32
C LYS A 343 22.02 -14.23 -7.11
N GLU A 344 22.94 -13.49 -7.70
CA GLU A 344 23.90 -14.01 -8.69
C GLU A 344 25.33 -14.13 -8.12
N GLY A 345 25.63 -13.49 -6.99
CA GLY A 345 26.96 -13.50 -6.38
C GLY A 345 28.03 -12.66 -7.09
N GLU A 346 27.77 -12.19 -8.31
CA GLU A 346 28.75 -11.55 -9.18
C GLU A 346 28.58 -10.03 -9.35
N GLY A 347 27.54 -9.45 -8.74
CA GLY A 347 27.24 -8.03 -8.89
C GLY A 347 26.47 -7.72 -10.18
N VAL A 348 26.45 -6.45 -10.57
CA VAL A 348 25.67 -5.96 -11.72
C VAL A 348 26.57 -5.38 -12.79
N SER A 349 26.32 -5.77 -14.06
CA SER A 349 27.08 -5.27 -15.18
C SER A 349 26.88 -3.76 -15.42
N SER A 350 27.91 -3.11 -15.90
CA SER A 350 27.89 -1.68 -16.24
C SER A 350 26.87 -1.34 -17.34
N SER A 351 26.70 -2.25 -18.30
CA SER A 351 25.72 -2.13 -19.39
C SER A 351 24.30 -2.22 -18.88
N SER A 352 23.98 -3.20 -18.02
CA SER A 352 22.66 -3.35 -17.41
C SER A 352 22.23 -2.12 -16.61
N LEU A 353 23.16 -1.50 -15.88
CA LEU A 353 22.87 -0.25 -15.18
C LEU A 353 22.53 0.89 -16.13
N ASN A 354 23.27 1.04 -17.24
CA ASN A 354 23.00 2.08 -18.23
C ASN A 354 21.64 1.89 -18.88
N GLU A 355 21.32 0.68 -19.31
CA GLU A 355 20.07 0.32 -19.97
C GLU A 355 18.85 0.60 -19.10
N ILE A 356 18.92 0.27 -17.81
CA ILE A 356 17.78 0.41 -16.90
C ILE A 356 17.60 1.84 -16.39
N PHE A 357 18.69 2.53 -16.04
CA PHE A 357 18.58 3.82 -15.36
C PHE A 357 18.76 5.04 -16.26
N TRP A 358 19.27 4.84 -17.50
CA TRP A 358 19.49 5.89 -18.50
C TRP A 358 19.18 5.43 -19.92
N PRO A 359 18.01 4.80 -20.19
CA PRO A 359 17.67 4.21 -21.51
C PRO A 359 17.65 5.26 -22.65
N ASP A 360 17.31 6.51 -22.31
CA ASP A 360 17.16 7.60 -23.29
C ASP A 360 18.42 8.44 -23.49
N LYS A 361 19.56 8.00 -22.96
CA LYS A 361 20.81 8.74 -23.03
C LYS A 361 21.80 8.07 -23.97
N GLU A 362 22.55 8.88 -24.71
CA GLU A 362 23.71 8.42 -25.48
C GLU A 362 24.72 7.73 -24.55
N GLU A 363 25.42 6.74 -25.05
CA GLU A 363 26.29 5.85 -24.24
C GLU A 363 27.30 6.61 -23.39
N ASP A 364 27.96 7.63 -23.94
CA ASP A 364 28.94 8.43 -23.20
C ASP A 364 28.32 9.27 -22.09
N LYS A 365 27.12 9.83 -22.34
CA LYS A 365 26.37 10.58 -21.33
C LYS A 365 25.86 9.66 -20.23
N ALA A 366 25.36 8.47 -20.59
CA ALA A 366 24.92 7.45 -19.64
C ALA A 366 26.08 7.00 -18.74
N LYS A 367 27.27 6.76 -19.33
CA LYS A 367 28.49 6.37 -18.62
C LYS A 367 28.92 7.43 -17.59
N ASN A 368 28.91 8.70 -17.98
CA ASN A 368 29.27 9.82 -17.10
C ASN A 368 28.25 9.96 -15.94
N LEU A 369 26.94 9.94 -16.23
CA LEU A 369 25.89 10.03 -15.23
C LEU A 369 25.93 8.85 -14.25
N LYS A 370 26.20 7.64 -14.74
CA LYS A 370 26.41 6.47 -13.90
C LYS A 370 27.61 6.67 -12.97
N GLY A 371 28.76 7.12 -13.51
CA GLY A 371 29.95 7.38 -12.71
C GLY A 371 29.70 8.32 -11.54
N VAL A 372 29.03 9.45 -11.80
CA VAL A 372 28.64 10.42 -10.77
C VAL A 372 27.67 9.80 -9.76
N THR A 373 26.68 9.05 -10.23
CA THR A 373 25.66 8.45 -9.34
C THR A 373 26.24 7.36 -8.45
N ILE A 374 27.10 6.50 -8.98
CA ILE A 374 27.81 5.48 -8.19
C ILE A 374 28.79 6.12 -7.19
N SER A 375 29.47 7.20 -7.57
CA SER A 375 30.31 7.95 -6.64
C SER A 375 29.49 8.54 -5.48
N ASN A 376 28.32 9.11 -5.78
CA ASN A 376 27.42 9.61 -4.74
C ASN A 376 26.87 8.48 -3.84
N LEU A 377 26.53 7.32 -4.43
CA LEU A 377 26.11 6.16 -3.66
C LEU A 377 27.21 5.70 -2.70
N ARG A 378 28.45 5.61 -3.16
CA ARG A 378 29.59 5.25 -2.31
C ARG A 378 29.78 6.25 -1.17
N LYS A 379 29.67 7.55 -1.43
CA LYS A 379 29.74 8.58 -0.37
C LYS A 379 28.62 8.39 0.66
N THR A 380 27.39 8.14 0.21
CA THR A 380 26.27 7.90 1.12
C THR A 380 26.47 6.64 1.96
N LEU A 381 27.02 5.57 1.36
CA LEU A 381 27.32 4.33 2.08
C LEU A 381 28.47 4.46 3.07
N LEU A 382 29.41 5.38 2.86
CA LEU A 382 30.48 5.67 3.84
C LEU A 382 29.95 6.25 5.15
N GLU A 383 28.81 6.97 5.11
CA GLU A 383 28.11 7.43 6.32
C GLU A 383 27.56 6.28 7.18
N LEU A 384 27.42 5.07 6.60
CA LEU A 384 26.95 3.87 7.29
C LEU A 384 28.08 3.10 7.98
N ASP A 385 29.31 3.55 7.89
CA ASP A 385 30.52 3.01 8.50
C ASP A 385 30.64 1.45 8.43
N GLY A 386 31.44 0.96 7.51
CA GLY A 386 31.78 -0.47 7.40
C GLY A 386 31.26 -1.21 6.17
N ILE A 387 30.50 -0.58 5.30
CA ILE A 387 30.13 -1.13 3.99
C ILE A 387 31.17 -0.66 2.97
N ARG A 388 32.14 -1.52 2.69
CA ARG A 388 33.11 -1.34 1.58
C ARG A 388 32.65 -2.11 0.36
#